data_de0a44690844d685f72fc575fc1d5e0c
#
_entry.id   de0a44690844d685f72fc575fc1d5e0c
#
_cell.length_a   1.000
_cell.length_b   1.000
_cell.length_c   1.000
_cell.angle_alpha   90.00
_cell.angle_beta   90.00
_cell.angle_gamma   90.00
#
_symmetry.space_group_name_H-M   'P 1'
#
loop_
_entity.id
_entity.type
_entity.pdbx_description
1 polymer ?
#
loop_
_entity_poly.entity_id
_entity_poly.type
_entity_poly.pdbx_seq_one_letter_code
_entity_poly.pdbx_strand_id
1 'polypeptide(L)'
;YFLLIPSQLKRFIELVFEKRAKKYFRNKYTVSLSTSLRFYDHTAHNYLHGICDDLNMRYWTDYSADMQDLMDETQREKLLVFAEEFFHAVASRLPTTKVYDPVVTRRFTYKAGDVKEKVDNNGRRILILTDLEKEKSNLGRMIDQFKNSFTDGVEIANINDIEIKGGCIGCVQCGLDNKCIYMGKDGFIDFCEETYFTADAVVFAPEIKDRYFSWKWKQFLDRNFYRGHTPGLKGKQTAYILSGPLKQLENLRQIIQAKSEMGYTNLVDIVTDESENDKAIDRTLYNAARRMMWCDERQYVKPPSFLYVGGHKIFRDLVWSRRAIFQADYKYYRKHKMFDFPQKDKKAAAFNKQMMSLMKDPKMKEEIRKMMKTQAVRPHMEVVAKE
;
A
#
# COMPACT_ATOMS: atom_id res chain seq x y z
N TYR A 1 2.68 -1.16 -10.83
CA TYR A 1 1.29 -1.54 -10.93
C TYR A 1 0.53 -1.16 -9.66
N PHE A 2 -0.11 -2.01 -8.88
CA PHE A 2 -0.77 -1.56 -7.65
C PHE A 2 0.27 -1.32 -6.52
N LEU A 3 0.46 -0.08 -6.11
CA LEU A 3 1.40 0.39 -5.08
C LEU A 3 2.88 0.05 -5.31
N LEU A 4 3.23 -0.66 -6.39
CA LEU A 4 4.60 -1.07 -6.73
C LEU A 4 4.64 -1.55 -8.19
N ILE A 5 5.82 -1.99 -8.64
CA ILE A 5 6.02 -2.66 -9.94
C ILE A 5 5.16 -3.93 -10.06
N PRO A 6 4.85 -4.42 -11.28
CA PRO A 6 4.16 -5.70 -11.48
C PRO A 6 4.91 -6.89 -10.90
N SER A 7 4.17 -7.93 -10.49
CA SER A 7 4.76 -9.16 -9.93
C SER A 7 5.75 -9.86 -10.87
N GLN A 8 5.57 -9.76 -12.18
CA GLN A 8 6.47 -10.32 -13.18
C GLN A 8 7.84 -9.64 -13.15
N LEU A 9 7.88 -8.29 -13.09
CA LEU A 9 9.13 -7.55 -12.96
C LEU A 9 9.78 -7.80 -11.58
N LYS A 10 8.96 -7.91 -10.53
CA LYS A 10 9.44 -8.28 -9.19
C LYS A 10 10.12 -9.66 -9.21
N ARG A 11 9.54 -10.67 -9.89
CA ARG A 11 10.14 -12.00 -10.04
C ARG A 11 11.47 -11.93 -10.80
N PHE A 12 11.53 -11.14 -11.88
CA PHE A 12 12.78 -10.94 -12.60
C PHE A 12 13.89 -10.39 -11.70
N ILE A 13 13.59 -9.39 -10.87
CA ILE A 13 14.55 -8.80 -9.93
C ILE A 13 15.03 -9.85 -8.92
N GLU A 14 14.13 -10.64 -8.33
CA GLU A 14 14.51 -11.72 -7.41
C GLU A 14 15.44 -12.74 -8.09
N LEU A 15 15.13 -13.11 -9.33
CA LEU A 15 16.00 -14.02 -10.12
C LEU A 15 17.41 -13.44 -10.33
N VAL A 16 17.54 -12.11 -10.52
CA VAL A 16 18.86 -11.46 -10.63
C VAL A 16 19.69 -11.67 -9.36
N PHE A 17 19.07 -11.56 -8.17
CA PHE A 17 19.74 -11.81 -6.89
C PHE A 17 19.98 -13.31 -6.65
N GLU A 18 19.00 -14.17 -6.86
CA GLU A 18 19.09 -15.62 -6.71
C GLU A 18 20.19 -16.23 -7.58
N LYS A 19 20.29 -15.78 -8.83
CA LYS A 19 21.30 -16.24 -9.79
C LYS A 19 22.65 -15.51 -9.67
N ARG A 20 22.81 -14.63 -8.66
CA ARG A 20 24.02 -13.83 -8.43
C ARG A 20 24.47 -13.05 -9.68
N ALA A 21 23.49 -12.54 -10.44
CA ALA A 21 23.72 -11.89 -11.74
C ALA A 21 24.13 -10.41 -11.63
N LYS A 22 24.36 -9.88 -10.42
CA LYS A 22 24.74 -8.47 -10.14
C LYS A 22 25.87 -7.95 -11.06
N LYS A 23 26.85 -8.79 -11.38
CA LYS A 23 27.98 -8.40 -12.26
C LYS A 23 27.57 -7.89 -13.65
N TYR A 24 26.43 -8.34 -14.16
CA TYR A 24 25.92 -7.93 -15.48
C TYR A 24 25.22 -6.57 -15.47
N PHE A 25 24.86 -6.06 -14.31
CA PHE A 25 24.18 -4.79 -14.13
C PHE A 25 25.12 -3.67 -13.68
N ARG A 26 26.21 -4.02 -13.03
CA ARG A 26 27.18 -3.07 -12.45
C ARG A 26 27.61 -2.01 -13.47
N ASN A 27 27.61 -0.74 -13.02
CA ASN A 27 28.01 0.44 -13.79
C ASN A 27 27.17 0.74 -15.05
N LYS A 28 26.04 0.04 -15.28
CA LYS A 28 25.13 0.37 -16.37
C LYS A 28 24.25 1.54 -15.99
N TYR A 29 24.12 2.50 -16.90
CA TYR A 29 23.16 3.57 -16.76
C TYR A 29 21.73 3.04 -16.89
N THR A 30 20.82 3.60 -16.11
CA THR A 30 19.42 3.23 -16.13
C THR A 30 18.51 4.38 -15.73
N VAL A 31 17.30 4.34 -16.22
CA VAL A 31 16.17 5.16 -15.83
C VAL A 31 14.98 4.25 -15.55
N SER A 32 13.99 4.73 -14.84
CA SER A 32 12.72 4.03 -14.75
C SER A 32 11.59 4.84 -15.39
N LEU A 33 10.77 4.17 -16.19
CA LEU A 33 9.64 4.76 -16.89
C LEU A 33 8.35 4.09 -16.43
N SER A 34 7.31 4.85 -16.17
CA SER A 34 5.99 4.31 -15.91
C SER A 34 4.90 5.06 -16.66
N THR A 35 3.86 4.33 -17.06
CA THR A 35 2.59 4.90 -17.48
C THR A 35 1.51 4.40 -16.55
N SER A 36 0.78 5.29 -15.89
CA SER A 36 -0.20 4.93 -14.89
C SER A 36 -1.22 6.06 -14.70
N LEU A 37 -2.09 5.93 -13.72
CA LEU A 37 -2.90 7.05 -13.21
C LEU A 37 -2.15 7.90 -12.19
N ARG A 38 -0.82 7.79 -12.13
CA ARG A 38 0.04 8.43 -11.11
C ARG A 38 -0.34 8.05 -9.67
N PHE A 39 -0.99 6.91 -9.52
CA PHE A 39 -1.35 6.37 -8.22
C PHE A 39 -0.20 5.55 -7.64
N TYR A 40 0.54 6.10 -6.69
CA TYR A 40 1.70 5.47 -6.06
C TYR A 40 2.78 5.00 -7.07
N ASP A 41 2.95 5.71 -8.17
CA ASP A 41 4.03 5.47 -9.11
C ASP A 41 5.39 5.78 -8.49
N HIS A 42 5.48 6.79 -7.64
CA HIS A 42 6.68 7.12 -6.87
C HIS A 42 7.20 5.95 -6.03
N THR A 43 6.33 5.13 -5.43
CA THR A 43 6.77 3.95 -4.66
C THR A 43 7.39 2.88 -5.54
N ALA A 44 6.92 2.75 -6.79
CA ALA A 44 7.52 1.86 -7.78
C ALA A 44 8.89 2.38 -8.24
N HIS A 45 9.01 3.68 -8.53
CA HIS A 45 10.26 4.31 -8.90
C HIS A 45 11.30 4.26 -7.77
N ASN A 46 10.91 4.57 -6.52
CA ASN A 46 11.77 4.45 -5.35
C ASN A 46 12.29 3.02 -5.14
N TYR A 47 11.41 2.02 -5.33
CA TYR A 47 11.80 0.63 -5.26
C TYR A 47 12.85 0.29 -6.34
N LEU A 48 12.59 0.67 -7.60
CA LEU A 48 13.51 0.42 -8.71
C LEU A 48 14.85 1.13 -8.51
N HIS A 49 14.85 2.38 -8.06
CA HIS A 49 16.06 3.11 -7.73
C HIS A 49 16.88 2.37 -6.66
N GLY A 50 16.24 1.96 -5.56
CA GLY A 50 16.92 1.21 -4.51
C GLY A 50 17.50 -0.12 -5.00
N ILE A 51 16.79 -0.86 -5.87
CA ILE A 51 17.32 -2.06 -6.52
C ILE A 51 18.52 -1.75 -7.43
N CYS A 52 18.47 -0.64 -8.17
CA CYS A 52 19.58 -0.21 -9.00
C CYS A 52 20.83 0.12 -8.17
N ASP A 53 20.65 0.78 -7.02
CA ASP A 53 21.73 1.05 -6.07
C ASP A 53 22.34 -0.23 -5.49
N ASP A 54 21.48 -1.22 -5.14
CA ASP A 54 21.93 -2.54 -4.66
C ASP A 54 22.72 -3.31 -5.74
N LEU A 55 22.35 -3.16 -7.00
CA LEU A 55 23.03 -3.76 -8.15
C LEU A 55 24.28 -2.98 -8.60
N ASN A 56 24.58 -1.85 -7.96
CA ASN A 56 25.65 -0.90 -8.39
C ASN A 56 25.47 -0.39 -9.81
N MET A 57 24.23 -0.14 -10.22
CA MET A 57 23.91 0.56 -11.46
C MET A 57 24.07 2.07 -11.27
N ARG A 58 24.04 2.81 -12.37
CA ARG A 58 24.02 4.26 -12.42
C ARG A 58 22.58 4.71 -12.72
N TYR A 59 21.76 4.82 -11.68
CA TYR A 59 20.41 5.30 -11.82
C TYR A 59 20.43 6.81 -12.04
N TRP A 60 19.83 7.27 -13.16
CA TRP A 60 19.82 8.67 -13.53
C TRP A 60 18.61 9.38 -12.96
N THR A 61 17.43 8.99 -13.40
CA THR A 61 16.17 9.58 -12.94
C THR A 61 14.97 8.71 -13.31
N ASP A 62 13.78 9.15 -13.00
CA ASP A 62 12.51 8.51 -13.36
C ASP A 62 11.64 9.43 -14.22
N TYR A 63 10.68 8.83 -14.91
CA TYR A 63 9.65 9.52 -15.67
C TYR A 63 8.30 8.86 -15.48
N SER A 64 7.33 9.63 -14.96
CA SER A 64 5.95 9.21 -14.79
C SER A 64 5.04 9.92 -15.80
N ALA A 65 4.36 9.16 -16.64
CA ALA A 65 3.34 9.65 -17.55
C ALA A 65 1.95 9.16 -17.12
N ASP A 66 0.93 9.96 -17.32
CA ASP A 66 -0.44 9.48 -17.33
C ASP A 66 -0.67 8.65 -18.60
N MET A 67 -1.61 7.72 -18.55
CA MET A 67 -1.92 6.86 -19.70
C MET A 67 -2.34 7.66 -20.95
N GLN A 68 -2.86 8.87 -20.80
CA GLN A 68 -3.29 9.75 -21.90
C GLN A 68 -2.16 10.69 -22.35
N ASP A 69 -1.14 10.92 -21.54
CA ASP A 69 -0.02 11.81 -21.88
C ASP A 69 0.66 11.39 -23.19
N LEU A 70 0.76 10.08 -23.46
CA LEU A 70 1.35 9.57 -24.71
C LEU A 70 0.52 9.87 -25.97
N MET A 71 -0.72 10.30 -25.81
CA MET A 71 -1.59 10.75 -26.91
C MET A 71 -1.49 12.26 -27.16
N ASP A 72 -0.89 13.01 -26.24
CA ASP A 72 -0.67 14.45 -26.33
C ASP A 72 0.73 14.76 -26.89
N GLU A 73 0.81 15.62 -27.90
CA GLU A 73 2.05 15.95 -28.58
C GLU A 73 3.07 16.63 -27.64
N THR A 74 2.60 17.60 -26.86
CA THR A 74 3.46 18.32 -25.91
C THR A 74 4.03 17.38 -24.83
N GLN A 75 3.27 16.38 -24.39
CA GLN A 75 3.77 15.42 -23.43
C GLN A 75 4.76 14.44 -24.05
N ARG A 76 4.55 14.07 -25.35
CA ARG A 76 5.56 13.27 -26.10
C ARG A 76 6.87 14.04 -26.29
N GLU A 77 6.83 15.33 -26.56
CA GLU A 77 8.03 16.18 -26.62
C GLU A 77 8.81 16.14 -25.30
N LYS A 78 8.14 16.20 -24.16
CA LYS A 78 8.81 16.07 -22.84
C LYS A 78 9.49 14.70 -22.68
N LEU A 79 8.87 13.62 -23.16
CA LEU A 79 9.48 12.30 -23.15
C LEU A 79 10.72 12.22 -24.04
N LEU A 80 10.71 12.90 -25.20
CA LEU A 80 11.88 13.00 -26.08
C LEU A 80 13.03 13.76 -25.40
N VAL A 81 12.75 14.93 -24.79
CA VAL A 81 13.75 15.69 -24.03
C VAL A 81 14.32 14.85 -22.87
N PHE A 82 13.47 14.10 -22.15
CA PHE A 82 13.93 13.16 -21.11
C PHE A 82 14.88 12.11 -21.70
N ALA A 83 14.57 11.54 -22.87
CA ALA A 83 15.41 10.56 -23.52
C ALA A 83 16.74 11.17 -23.98
N GLU A 84 16.72 12.36 -24.57
CA GLU A 84 17.93 13.11 -24.99
C GLU A 84 18.85 13.39 -23.81
N GLU A 85 18.30 13.85 -22.69
CA GLU A 85 19.05 14.10 -21.45
C GLU A 85 19.70 12.82 -20.92
N PHE A 86 18.96 11.71 -20.89
CA PHE A 86 19.50 10.42 -20.49
C PHE A 86 20.64 9.95 -21.40
N PHE A 87 20.45 10.01 -22.71
CA PHE A 87 21.51 9.60 -23.65
C PHE A 87 22.72 10.53 -23.61
N HIS A 88 22.52 11.83 -23.36
CA HIS A 88 23.61 12.76 -23.10
C HIS A 88 24.40 12.34 -21.84
N ALA A 89 23.72 12.01 -20.75
CA ALA A 89 24.36 11.54 -19.52
C ALA A 89 25.19 10.27 -19.75
N VAL A 90 24.66 9.33 -20.54
CA VAL A 90 25.36 8.09 -20.91
C VAL A 90 26.60 8.39 -21.76
N ALA A 91 26.46 9.20 -22.81
CA ALA A 91 27.55 9.55 -23.74
C ALA A 91 28.67 10.33 -23.05
N SER A 92 28.31 11.27 -22.18
CA SER A 92 29.23 12.10 -21.40
C SER A 92 29.76 11.42 -20.13
N ARG A 93 29.30 10.20 -19.83
CA ARG A 93 29.66 9.43 -18.63
C ARG A 93 29.46 10.20 -17.33
N LEU A 94 28.36 10.97 -17.23
CA LEU A 94 28.09 11.79 -16.08
C LEU A 94 27.97 10.94 -14.79
N PRO A 95 28.44 11.44 -13.64
CA PRO A 95 28.31 10.72 -12.39
C PRO A 95 26.85 10.66 -11.93
N THR A 96 26.50 9.61 -11.21
CA THR A 96 25.21 9.48 -10.51
C THR A 96 25.42 9.34 -9.01
N THR A 97 24.50 9.86 -8.23
CA THR A 97 24.53 9.73 -6.77
C THR A 97 23.70 8.53 -6.35
N LYS A 98 24.26 7.68 -5.48
CA LYS A 98 23.46 6.67 -4.78
C LYS A 98 22.62 7.33 -3.71
N VAL A 99 21.35 6.97 -3.64
CA VAL A 99 20.38 7.53 -2.70
C VAL A 99 20.06 6.53 -1.58
N TYR A 100 20.10 5.24 -1.88
CA TYR A 100 19.73 4.20 -0.94
C TYR A 100 20.94 3.40 -0.48
N ASP A 101 21.15 3.37 0.84
CA ASP A 101 22.16 2.51 1.45
C ASP A 101 21.83 1.02 1.20
N PRO A 102 22.87 0.16 1.15
CA PRO A 102 22.68 -1.28 1.08
C PRO A 102 21.86 -1.78 2.29
N VAL A 103 20.87 -2.64 2.00
CA VAL A 103 20.08 -3.25 3.07
C VAL A 103 20.92 -4.23 3.87
N VAL A 104 21.02 -4.00 5.18
CA VAL A 104 21.79 -4.84 6.11
C VAL A 104 20.85 -5.76 6.87
N THR A 105 20.98 -7.06 6.63
CA THR A 105 20.27 -8.09 7.40
C THR A 105 21.10 -8.48 8.62
N ARG A 106 20.51 -8.38 9.80
CA ARG A 106 21.15 -8.76 11.05
C ARG A 106 21.04 -10.27 11.31
N ARG A 107 21.99 -10.81 12.04
CA ARG A 107 21.99 -12.23 12.45
C ARG A 107 21.43 -12.34 13.86
N PHE A 108 20.14 -12.50 13.96
CA PHE A 108 19.44 -12.74 15.21
C PHE A 108 18.53 -13.96 15.04
N THR A 109 18.45 -14.81 16.06
CA THR A 109 17.56 -15.96 16.08
C THR A 109 16.57 -15.79 17.23
N TYR A 110 15.36 -15.42 16.90
CA TYR A 110 14.28 -15.27 17.87
C TYR A 110 13.91 -16.62 18.48
N LYS A 111 13.74 -16.65 19.79
CA LYS A 111 13.29 -17.79 20.59
C LYS A 111 12.04 -17.38 21.35
N ALA A 112 10.91 -17.98 20.98
CA ALA A 112 9.64 -17.72 21.62
C ALA A 112 9.66 -18.18 23.10
N GLY A 113 9.14 -17.35 23.98
CA GLY A 113 8.91 -17.69 25.37
C GLY A 113 7.51 -18.30 25.60
N ASP A 114 7.26 -18.71 26.86
CA ASP A 114 5.96 -19.25 27.24
C ASP A 114 4.87 -18.17 27.21
N VAL A 115 3.72 -18.48 26.64
CA VAL A 115 2.53 -17.64 26.67
C VAL A 115 1.81 -17.84 27.99
N LYS A 116 1.94 -16.87 28.90
CA LYS A 116 1.31 -16.93 30.26
C LYS A 116 -0.17 -16.62 30.25
N GLU A 117 -0.58 -15.71 29.40
CA GLU A 117 -1.97 -15.27 29.27
C GLU A 117 -2.38 -15.35 27.80
N LYS A 118 -3.60 -15.79 27.55
CA LYS A 118 -4.15 -15.86 26.21
C LYS A 118 -5.23 -14.81 26.01
N VAL A 119 -5.32 -14.31 24.81
CA VAL A 119 -6.36 -13.37 24.37
C VAL A 119 -7.57 -14.19 23.93
N ASP A 120 -8.73 -13.91 24.47
CA ASP A 120 -9.98 -14.45 23.97
C ASP A 120 -10.31 -13.75 22.63
N ASN A 121 -10.50 -14.55 21.58
CA ASN A 121 -10.91 -14.04 20.28
C ASN A 121 -12.41 -13.83 20.15
N ASN A 122 -13.19 -14.10 21.21
CA ASN A 122 -14.64 -13.92 21.26
C ASN A 122 -15.37 -14.57 20.06
N GLY A 123 -14.92 -15.76 19.66
CA GLY A 123 -15.47 -16.50 18.52
C GLY A 123 -15.10 -15.89 17.15
N ARG A 124 -14.20 -14.91 17.08
CA ARG A 124 -13.72 -14.33 15.83
C ARG A 124 -12.76 -15.27 15.11
N ARG A 125 -12.88 -15.33 13.80
CA ARG A 125 -11.98 -16.05 12.93
C ARG A 125 -10.83 -15.14 12.49
N ILE A 126 -9.62 -15.45 12.95
CA ILE A 126 -8.40 -14.70 12.66
C ILE A 126 -7.60 -15.47 11.62
N LEU A 127 -7.32 -14.85 10.48
CA LEU A 127 -6.51 -15.45 9.42
C LEU A 127 -5.10 -14.86 9.45
N ILE A 128 -4.09 -15.70 9.59
CA ILE A 128 -2.69 -15.34 9.31
C ILE A 128 -2.38 -15.77 7.88
N LEU A 129 -2.11 -14.80 7.02
CA LEU A 129 -1.74 -15.04 5.63
C LEU A 129 -0.23 -14.87 5.46
N THR A 130 0.45 -15.90 4.95
CA THR A 130 1.90 -15.92 4.81
C THR A 130 2.34 -16.48 3.46
N ASP A 131 3.57 -16.22 3.04
CA ASP A 131 4.28 -16.89 1.94
C ASP A 131 5.53 -17.64 2.44
N LEU A 132 5.53 -18.01 3.71
CA LEU A 132 6.64 -18.63 4.41
C LEU A 132 7.12 -19.91 3.71
N GLU A 133 8.41 -19.96 3.38
CA GLU A 133 9.06 -21.14 2.81
C GLU A 133 9.71 -22.03 3.89
N LYS A 134 10.15 -21.41 5.01
CA LYS A 134 10.91 -22.10 6.07
C LYS A 134 10.25 -21.90 7.43
N GLU A 135 9.54 -22.89 7.92
CA GLU A 135 8.87 -22.87 9.22
C GLU A 135 9.81 -22.50 10.38
N LYS A 136 11.03 -23.03 10.38
CA LYS A 136 12.05 -22.77 11.43
C LYS A 136 12.78 -21.41 11.27
N SER A 137 12.20 -20.44 10.54
CA SER A 137 12.69 -19.06 10.46
C SER A 137 12.23 -18.20 11.66
N ASN A 138 12.75 -16.98 11.80
CA ASN A 138 12.22 -16.05 12.79
C ASN A 138 10.74 -15.76 12.52
N LEU A 139 10.38 -15.52 11.26
CA LEU A 139 9.00 -15.26 10.86
C LEU A 139 8.08 -16.41 11.27
N GLY A 140 8.45 -17.69 11.00
CA GLY A 140 7.66 -18.84 11.40
C GLY A 140 7.44 -18.89 12.91
N ARG A 141 8.51 -18.72 13.70
CA ARG A 141 8.40 -18.70 15.18
C ARG A 141 7.55 -17.54 15.69
N MET A 142 7.59 -16.36 15.03
CA MET A 142 6.74 -15.21 15.39
C MET A 142 5.27 -15.48 15.04
N ILE A 143 5.00 -16.15 13.90
CA ILE A 143 3.65 -16.59 13.53
C ILE A 143 3.09 -17.55 14.57
N ASP A 144 3.87 -18.56 14.96
CA ASP A 144 3.46 -19.53 15.97
C ASP A 144 3.21 -18.86 17.32
N GLN A 145 4.09 -17.96 17.75
CA GLN A 145 3.94 -17.21 19.00
C GLN A 145 2.70 -16.33 19.00
N PHE A 146 2.41 -15.64 17.88
CA PHE A 146 1.19 -14.84 17.74
C PHE A 146 -0.06 -15.73 17.80
N LYS A 147 -0.07 -16.86 17.07
CA LYS A 147 -1.15 -17.83 17.12
C LYS A 147 -1.39 -18.33 18.54
N ASN A 148 -0.33 -18.71 19.25
CA ASN A 148 -0.39 -19.21 20.61
C ASN A 148 -0.85 -18.15 21.61
N SER A 149 -0.80 -16.85 21.26
CA SER A 149 -1.33 -15.77 22.09
C SER A 149 -2.86 -15.74 22.17
N PHE A 150 -3.58 -16.51 21.35
CA PHE A 150 -5.02 -16.66 21.40
C PHE A 150 -5.48 -17.95 22.04
N THR A 151 -6.72 -17.97 22.50
CA THR A 151 -7.34 -19.21 23.03
C THR A 151 -7.59 -20.22 21.92
N ASP A 152 -8.14 -19.77 20.78
CA ASP A 152 -8.45 -20.55 19.59
C ASP A 152 -8.67 -19.65 18.35
N GLY A 153 -9.36 -20.14 17.31
CA GLY A 153 -9.88 -19.33 16.19
C GLY A 153 -8.83 -18.76 15.26
N VAL A 154 -7.55 -19.17 15.35
CA VAL A 154 -6.47 -18.68 14.48
C VAL A 154 -6.12 -19.72 13.43
N GLU A 155 -6.37 -19.36 12.18
CA GLU A 155 -6.06 -20.15 10.99
C GLU A 155 -4.82 -19.56 10.30
N ILE A 156 -3.95 -20.43 9.76
CA ILE A 156 -2.80 -20.02 8.96
C ILE A 156 -3.03 -20.50 7.53
N ALA A 157 -2.96 -19.59 6.56
CA ALA A 157 -2.97 -19.91 5.14
C ALA A 157 -1.67 -19.47 4.47
N ASN A 158 -1.06 -20.36 3.71
CA ASN A 158 0.14 -20.07 2.95
C ASN A 158 -0.22 -19.83 1.48
N ILE A 159 0.11 -18.66 0.94
CA ILE A 159 -0.18 -18.34 -0.47
C ILE A 159 0.61 -19.22 -1.45
N ASN A 160 1.67 -19.91 -0.98
CA ASN A 160 2.40 -20.88 -1.79
C ASN A 160 1.56 -22.13 -2.10
N ASP A 161 0.56 -22.43 -1.27
CA ASP A 161 -0.33 -23.58 -1.44
C ASP A 161 -1.53 -23.24 -2.36
N ILE A 162 -1.69 -21.98 -2.74
CA ILE A 162 -2.77 -21.53 -3.61
C ILE A 162 -2.30 -21.58 -5.07
N GLU A 163 -3.02 -22.29 -5.92
CA GLU A 163 -2.76 -22.25 -7.36
C GLU A 163 -3.12 -20.87 -7.91
N ILE A 164 -2.10 -20.10 -8.33
CA ILE A 164 -2.24 -18.80 -8.96
C ILE A 164 -1.53 -18.83 -10.31
N LYS A 165 -2.28 -18.97 -11.40
CA LYS A 165 -1.72 -19.12 -12.77
C LYS A 165 -0.94 -17.91 -13.27
N GLY A 166 -1.21 -16.72 -12.74
CA GLY A 166 -0.50 -15.51 -13.14
C GLY A 166 -0.89 -14.29 -12.34
N GLY A 167 -0.12 -13.22 -12.48
CA GLY A 167 -0.44 -11.91 -11.91
C GLY A 167 -1.60 -11.23 -12.65
N CYS A 168 -2.07 -10.10 -12.13
CA CYS A 168 -3.05 -9.28 -12.82
C CYS A 168 -2.46 -8.78 -14.15
N ILE A 169 -3.19 -8.98 -15.25
CA ILE A 169 -2.79 -8.57 -16.61
C ILE A 169 -3.37 -7.21 -17.02
N GLY A 170 -4.09 -6.52 -16.14
CA GLY A 170 -4.66 -5.21 -16.42
C GLY A 170 -5.81 -5.21 -17.44
N CYS A 171 -6.50 -6.32 -17.64
CA CYS A 171 -7.58 -6.45 -18.63
C CYS A 171 -8.86 -5.68 -18.28
N VAL A 172 -8.98 -5.18 -17.06
CA VAL A 172 -10.10 -4.36 -16.53
C VAL A 172 -11.47 -5.05 -16.55
N GLN A 173 -11.59 -6.32 -16.92
CA GLN A 173 -12.87 -7.04 -16.97
C GLN A 173 -13.61 -7.06 -15.63
N CYS A 174 -12.88 -7.09 -14.52
CA CYS A 174 -13.45 -7.01 -13.17
C CYS A 174 -14.18 -5.69 -12.87
N GLY A 175 -13.95 -4.64 -13.64
CA GLY A 175 -14.69 -3.38 -13.52
C GLY A 175 -16.19 -3.50 -13.82
N LEU A 176 -16.60 -4.49 -14.60
CA LEU A 176 -18.00 -4.72 -14.95
C LEU A 176 -18.80 -5.30 -13.77
N ASP A 177 -18.26 -6.35 -13.11
CA ASP A 177 -19.01 -7.17 -12.15
C ASP A 177 -18.17 -7.81 -11.03
N ASN A 178 -16.95 -7.33 -10.81
CA ASN A 178 -15.96 -7.90 -9.86
C ASN A 178 -15.52 -9.33 -10.20
N LYS A 179 -15.67 -9.79 -11.44
CA LYS A 179 -15.18 -11.09 -11.86
C LYS A 179 -13.83 -10.98 -12.56
N CYS A 180 -12.87 -11.74 -12.05
CA CYS A 180 -11.54 -11.81 -12.66
C CYS A 180 -11.56 -12.73 -13.89
N ILE A 181 -10.77 -12.43 -14.93
CA ILE A 181 -10.58 -13.30 -16.11
C ILE A 181 -10.07 -14.72 -15.75
N TYR A 182 -9.47 -14.88 -14.57
CA TYR A 182 -9.00 -16.15 -14.05
C TYR A 182 -10.03 -16.89 -13.19
N MET A 183 -11.23 -16.35 -12.99
CA MET A 183 -12.29 -17.01 -12.23
C MET A 183 -12.60 -18.40 -12.81
N GLY A 184 -12.59 -19.43 -11.98
CA GLY A 184 -12.75 -20.84 -12.38
C GLY A 184 -11.58 -21.43 -13.16
N LYS A 185 -10.44 -20.75 -13.25
CA LYS A 185 -9.23 -21.23 -13.92
C LYS A 185 -8.06 -21.52 -12.97
N ASP A 186 -8.11 -20.97 -11.76
CA ASP A 186 -7.18 -21.22 -10.66
C ASP A 186 -7.91 -21.08 -9.31
N GLY A 187 -7.26 -21.47 -8.21
CA GLY A 187 -7.84 -21.46 -6.87
C GLY A 187 -7.85 -20.09 -6.17
N PHE A 188 -7.35 -19.02 -6.81
CA PHE A 188 -7.17 -17.71 -6.15
C PHE A 188 -8.49 -17.06 -5.72
N ILE A 189 -9.49 -17.03 -6.62
CA ILE A 189 -10.77 -16.35 -6.32
C ILE A 189 -11.54 -17.11 -5.25
N ASP A 190 -11.58 -18.42 -5.32
CA ASP A 190 -12.28 -19.27 -4.35
C ASP A 190 -11.65 -19.10 -2.96
N PHE A 191 -10.31 -19.11 -2.86
CA PHE A 191 -9.61 -18.78 -1.62
C PHE A 191 -9.97 -17.38 -1.10
N CYS A 192 -10.03 -16.38 -1.98
CA CYS A 192 -10.36 -15.03 -1.56
C CYS A 192 -11.79 -14.91 -1.02
N GLU A 193 -12.77 -15.49 -1.71
CA GLU A 193 -14.18 -15.37 -1.34
C GLU A 193 -14.54 -16.27 -0.14
N GLU A 194 -13.96 -17.47 -0.02
CA GLU A 194 -14.31 -18.45 1.00
C GLU A 194 -13.46 -18.32 2.27
N THR A 195 -12.21 -17.87 2.16
CA THR A 195 -11.26 -17.84 3.28
C THR A 195 -10.83 -16.42 3.64
N TYR A 196 -10.27 -15.68 2.68
CA TYR A 196 -9.61 -14.40 2.96
C TYR A 196 -10.61 -13.29 3.33
N PHE A 197 -11.68 -13.12 2.55
CA PHE A 197 -12.66 -12.06 2.84
C PHE A 197 -13.69 -12.44 3.91
N THR A 198 -13.76 -13.69 4.30
CA THR A 198 -14.67 -14.14 5.38
C THR A 198 -14.04 -14.07 6.77
N ALA A 199 -12.70 -13.97 6.87
CA ALA A 199 -12.01 -13.76 8.15
C ALA A 199 -12.46 -12.45 8.82
N ASP A 200 -12.60 -12.44 10.15
CA ASP A 200 -12.97 -11.25 10.94
C ASP A 200 -11.77 -10.32 11.13
N ALA A 201 -10.57 -10.88 11.26
CA ALA A 201 -9.32 -10.13 11.29
C ALA A 201 -8.25 -10.85 10.44
N VAL A 202 -7.31 -10.09 9.88
CA VAL A 202 -6.25 -10.64 9.04
C VAL A 202 -4.88 -10.16 9.49
N VAL A 203 -3.97 -11.09 9.69
CA VAL A 203 -2.56 -10.83 9.95
C VAL A 203 -1.76 -11.18 8.72
N PHE A 204 -1.05 -10.22 8.17
CA PHE A 204 -0.16 -10.41 7.03
C PHE A 204 1.25 -10.71 7.52
N ALA A 205 1.77 -11.85 7.13
CA ALA A 205 3.10 -12.32 7.54
C ALA A 205 3.96 -12.70 6.31
N PRO A 206 4.26 -11.73 5.41
CA PRO A 206 5.07 -11.98 4.22
C PRO A 206 6.57 -11.99 4.53
N GLU A 207 7.33 -12.75 3.72
CA GLU A 207 8.79 -12.69 3.72
C GLU A 207 9.32 -11.44 3.01
N ILE A 208 10.28 -10.73 3.64
CA ILE A 208 11.05 -9.67 2.97
C ILE A 208 12.19 -10.33 2.19
N LYS A 209 12.20 -10.18 0.85
CA LYS A 209 13.20 -10.80 -0.04
C LYS A 209 14.30 -9.84 -0.50
N ASP A 210 13.95 -8.59 -0.69
CA ASP A 210 14.87 -7.50 -1.07
C ASP A 210 14.41 -6.21 -0.36
N ARG A 211 14.06 -5.18 -1.10
CA ARG A 211 13.43 -3.96 -0.57
C ARG A 211 11.91 -4.03 -0.49
N TYR A 212 11.34 -5.23 -0.70
CA TYR A 212 9.91 -5.52 -0.65
C TYR A 212 9.67 -6.99 -0.28
N PHE A 213 8.40 -7.38 -0.21
CA PHE A 213 7.97 -8.76 -0.02
C PHE A 213 8.30 -9.63 -1.24
N SER A 214 8.02 -10.93 -1.18
CA SER A 214 8.24 -11.84 -2.30
C SER A 214 7.42 -11.47 -3.54
N TRP A 215 7.86 -11.96 -4.70
CA TRP A 215 7.11 -11.81 -5.95
C TRP A 215 5.74 -12.53 -5.88
N LYS A 216 5.65 -13.64 -5.16
CA LYS A 216 4.38 -14.35 -4.93
C LYS A 216 3.41 -13.51 -4.12
N TRP A 217 3.91 -12.84 -3.08
CA TRP A 217 3.13 -11.88 -2.32
C TRP A 217 2.64 -10.73 -3.21
N LYS A 218 3.52 -10.22 -4.06
CA LYS A 218 3.13 -9.18 -5.03
C LYS A 218 2.09 -9.69 -6.03
N GLN A 219 2.22 -10.94 -6.49
CA GLN A 219 1.24 -11.58 -7.37
C GLN A 219 -0.13 -11.69 -6.69
N PHE A 220 -0.16 -12.13 -5.43
CA PHE A 220 -1.38 -12.19 -4.62
C PHE A 220 -2.03 -10.79 -4.51
N LEU A 221 -1.25 -9.76 -4.19
CA LEU A 221 -1.76 -8.40 -4.08
C LEU A 221 -2.25 -7.84 -5.43
N ASP A 222 -1.57 -8.10 -6.53
CA ASP A 222 -2.00 -7.67 -7.87
C ASP A 222 -3.32 -8.34 -8.27
N ARG A 223 -3.50 -9.62 -7.94
CA ARG A 223 -4.72 -10.35 -8.23
C ARG A 223 -5.90 -9.86 -7.41
N ASN A 224 -5.68 -9.37 -6.19
CA ASN A 224 -6.74 -8.75 -5.36
C ASN A 224 -7.32 -7.47 -5.98
N PHE A 225 -6.73 -6.94 -7.06
CA PHE A 225 -7.25 -5.78 -7.77
C PHE A 225 -8.68 -5.98 -8.33
N TYR A 226 -9.14 -7.22 -8.52
CA TYR A 226 -10.52 -7.49 -8.94
C TYR A 226 -11.57 -6.97 -7.95
N ARG A 227 -11.18 -6.75 -6.70
CA ARG A 227 -11.96 -6.07 -5.64
C ARG A 227 -11.33 -4.75 -5.21
N GLY A 228 -10.47 -4.17 -6.03
CA GLY A 228 -9.66 -3.01 -5.67
C GLY A 228 -10.45 -1.79 -5.21
N HIS A 229 -11.62 -1.57 -5.78
CA HIS A 229 -12.52 -0.47 -5.43
C HIS A 229 -13.77 -0.92 -4.64
N THR A 230 -13.91 -2.21 -4.39
CA THR A 230 -14.98 -2.82 -3.60
C THR A 230 -14.40 -3.71 -2.50
N PRO A 231 -13.63 -3.13 -1.55
CA PRO A 231 -12.76 -3.89 -0.66
C PRO A 231 -13.51 -4.86 0.25
N GLY A 232 -13.11 -6.14 0.20
CA GLY A 232 -13.74 -7.23 0.94
C GLY A 232 -13.40 -7.23 2.45
N LEU A 233 -12.34 -6.53 2.86
CA LEU A 233 -11.91 -6.45 4.27
C LEU A 233 -12.32 -5.14 4.95
N LYS A 234 -13.21 -4.34 4.35
CA LYS A 234 -13.61 -3.05 4.91
C LYS A 234 -14.08 -3.17 6.36
N GLY A 235 -13.53 -2.33 7.22
CA GLY A 235 -13.86 -2.26 8.66
C GLY A 235 -13.10 -3.26 9.53
N LYS A 236 -12.40 -4.23 8.92
CA LYS A 236 -11.71 -5.30 9.67
C LYS A 236 -10.37 -4.85 10.24
N GLN A 237 -9.93 -5.55 11.28
CA GLN A 237 -8.64 -5.34 11.90
C GLN A 237 -7.54 -6.05 11.12
N THR A 238 -6.41 -5.38 10.90
CA THR A 238 -5.25 -5.96 10.25
C THR A 238 -3.98 -5.71 11.04
N ALA A 239 -3.01 -6.61 10.96
CA ALA A 239 -1.66 -6.42 11.50
C ALA A 239 -0.64 -7.01 10.53
N TYR A 240 0.63 -6.65 10.71
CA TYR A 240 1.75 -7.29 10.01
C TYR A 240 2.72 -7.91 11.01
N ILE A 241 3.22 -9.10 10.69
CA ILE A 241 4.34 -9.77 11.37
C ILE A 241 5.45 -9.93 10.33
N LEU A 242 6.60 -9.31 10.57
CA LEU A 242 7.69 -9.25 9.61
C LEU A 242 9.01 -9.63 10.28
N SER A 243 9.81 -10.43 9.59
CA SER A 243 11.20 -10.67 9.96
C SER A 243 12.11 -9.98 8.95
N GLY A 244 13.00 -9.13 9.43
CA GLY A 244 13.94 -8.40 8.59
C GLY A 244 13.97 -6.89 8.82
N PRO A 245 14.71 -6.16 7.97
CA PRO A 245 15.15 -4.80 8.24
C PRO A 245 14.13 -3.73 7.83
N LEU A 246 12.89 -3.79 8.34
CA LEU A 246 11.82 -2.85 7.97
C LEU A 246 12.19 -1.38 8.24
N LYS A 247 13.01 -1.11 9.27
CA LYS A 247 13.47 0.26 9.59
C LYS A 247 14.32 0.89 8.48
N GLN A 248 14.95 0.07 7.64
CA GLN A 248 15.73 0.51 6.49
C GLN A 248 14.88 0.62 5.21
N LEU A 249 13.59 0.24 5.28
CA LEU A 249 12.68 0.09 4.13
C LEU A 249 11.46 1.02 4.26
N GLU A 250 11.71 2.34 4.33
CA GLU A 250 10.64 3.33 4.53
C GLU A 250 9.59 3.27 3.41
N ASN A 251 10.02 3.05 2.16
CA ASN A 251 9.11 2.86 1.04
C ASN A 251 8.13 1.68 1.26
N LEU A 252 8.62 0.55 1.82
CA LEU A 252 7.79 -0.59 2.18
C LEU A 252 6.82 -0.25 3.32
N ARG A 253 7.27 0.48 4.35
CA ARG A 253 6.41 0.93 5.45
C ARG A 253 5.26 1.80 4.94
N GLN A 254 5.53 2.74 4.04
CA GLN A 254 4.52 3.57 3.40
C GLN A 254 3.50 2.73 2.60
N ILE A 255 3.98 1.72 1.85
CA ILE A 255 3.11 0.82 1.07
C ILE A 255 2.18 0.01 2.00
N ILE A 256 2.69 -0.50 3.12
CA ILE A 256 1.87 -1.22 4.12
C ILE A 256 0.74 -0.33 4.64
N GLN A 257 1.06 0.89 5.03
CA GLN A 257 0.06 1.84 5.53
C GLN A 257 -0.95 2.21 4.43
N ALA A 258 -0.47 2.53 3.24
CA ALA A 258 -1.32 2.85 2.09
C ALA A 258 -2.28 1.69 1.75
N LYS A 259 -1.78 0.45 1.76
CA LYS A 259 -2.59 -0.74 1.50
C LYS A 259 -3.71 -0.91 2.53
N SER A 260 -3.42 -0.68 3.81
CA SER A 260 -4.42 -0.75 4.86
C SER A 260 -5.48 0.34 4.71
N GLU A 261 -5.07 1.60 4.52
CA GLU A 261 -5.99 2.72 4.36
C GLU A 261 -6.87 2.57 3.11
N MET A 262 -6.28 2.15 1.97
CA MET A 262 -7.02 1.89 0.71
C MET A 262 -7.96 0.68 0.82
N GLY A 263 -7.65 -0.28 1.67
CA GLY A 263 -8.51 -1.41 2.00
C GLY A 263 -9.62 -1.08 3.00
N TYR A 264 -9.64 0.16 3.52
CA TYR A 264 -10.54 0.59 4.60
C TYR A 264 -10.43 -0.28 5.85
N THR A 265 -9.26 -0.85 6.11
CA THR A 265 -8.96 -1.66 7.29
C THR A 265 -8.28 -0.81 8.37
N ASN A 266 -8.32 -1.27 9.61
CA ASN A 266 -7.53 -0.68 10.67
C ASN A 266 -6.20 -1.44 10.82
N LEU A 267 -5.09 -0.78 10.53
CA LEU A 267 -3.76 -1.33 10.81
C LEU A 267 -3.45 -1.18 12.30
N VAL A 268 -3.59 -2.29 13.03
CA VAL A 268 -3.40 -2.32 14.49
C VAL A 268 -1.93 -2.18 14.85
N ASP A 269 -1.05 -2.96 14.20
CA ASP A 269 0.39 -2.94 14.46
C ASP A 269 1.21 -3.53 13.30
N ILE A 270 2.51 -3.24 13.32
CA ILE A 270 3.53 -3.90 12.49
C ILE A 270 4.61 -4.42 13.45
N VAL A 271 4.57 -5.70 13.74
CA VAL A 271 5.51 -6.35 14.65
C VAL A 271 6.72 -6.84 13.87
N THR A 272 7.94 -6.52 14.35
CA THR A 272 9.20 -6.96 13.74
C THR A 272 10.13 -7.59 14.75
N ASP A 273 11.11 -8.38 14.26
CA ASP A 273 12.20 -8.94 15.08
C ASP A 273 13.41 -8.01 15.24
N GLU A 274 13.29 -6.74 14.80
CA GLU A 274 14.40 -5.77 14.79
C GLU A 274 14.83 -5.26 16.18
N SER A 275 14.09 -5.58 17.22
CA SER A 275 14.52 -5.31 18.60
C SER A 275 15.65 -6.24 19.04
N GLU A 276 15.84 -7.37 18.37
CA GLU A 276 16.81 -8.42 18.71
C GLU A 276 16.71 -8.86 20.20
N ASN A 277 15.49 -8.85 20.73
CA ASN A 277 15.18 -9.19 22.12
C ASN A 277 13.92 -10.08 22.18
N ASP A 278 14.08 -11.34 22.55
CA ASP A 278 13.03 -12.34 22.57
C ASP A 278 11.80 -11.87 23.39
N LYS A 279 12.02 -11.40 24.62
CA LYS A 279 10.93 -10.93 25.49
C LYS A 279 10.20 -9.70 24.95
N ALA A 280 10.93 -8.81 24.28
CA ALA A 280 10.32 -7.62 23.67
C ALA A 280 9.46 -8.02 22.48
N ILE A 281 9.90 -8.99 21.67
CA ILE A 281 9.14 -9.52 20.52
C ILE A 281 7.86 -10.21 21.04
N ASP A 282 7.99 -11.13 22.03
CA ASP A 282 6.83 -11.80 22.64
C ASP A 282 5.79 -10.79 23.13
N ARG A 283 6.24 -9.78 23.87
CA ARG A 283 5.35 -8.73 24.40
C ARG A 283 4.67 -7.93 23.29
N THR A 284 5.39 -7.64 22.21
CA THR A 284 4.82 -6.88 21.08
C THR A 284 3.80 -7.71 20.31
N LEU A 285 4.07 -9.01 20.08
CA LEU A 285 3.13 -9.95 19.46
C LEU A 285 1.84 -10.07 20.31
N TYR A 286 1.99 -10.31 21.62
CA TYR A 286 0.84 -10.37 22.54
C TYR A 286 0.04 -9.06 22.56
N ASN A 287 0.71 -7.90 22.62
CA ASN A 287 0.03 -6.61 22.58
C ASN A 287 -0.71 -6.37 21.26
N ALA A 288 -0.15 -6.81 20.13
CA ALA A 288 -0.82 -6.73 18.83
C ALA A 288 -2.11 -7.59 18.82
N ALA A 289 -2.04 -8.82 19.35
CA ALA A 289 -3.21 -9.68 19.51
C ALA A 289 -4.31 -9.03 20.38
N ARG A 290 -3.92 -8.52 21.53
CA ARG A 290 -4.85 -7.84 22.46
C ARG A 290 -5.49 -6.58 21.87
N ARG A 291 -4.69 -5.73 21.21
CA ARG A 291 -5.18 -4.53 20.53
C ARG A 291 -6.10 -4.86 19.35
N MET A 292 -5.84 -5.94 18.65
CA MET A 292 -6.68 -6.39 17.54
C MET A 292 -8.11 -6.67 18.04
N MET A 293 -8.25 -7.43 19.11
CA MET A 293 -9.56 -7.71 19.69
C MET A 293 -10.21 -6.48 20.30
N TRP A 294 -9.44 -5.65 21.01
CA TRP A 294 -9.94 -4.39 21.58
C TRP A 294 -10.48 -3.43 20.50
N CYS A 295 -9.81 -3.33 19.35
CA CYS A 295 -10.28 -2.51 18.23
C CYS A 295 -11.50 -3.14 17.54
N ASP A 296 -11.52 -4.49 17.39
CA ASP A 296 -12.64 -5.19 16.77
C ASP A 296 -13.94 -5.02 17.57
N GLU A 297 -13.90 -5.25 18.89
CA GLU A 297 -15.05 -5.05 19.78
C GLU A 297 -15.65 -3.65 19.65
N ARG A 298 -14.83 -2.64 19.40
CA ARG A 298 -15.24 -1.23 19.25
C ARG A 298 -15.50 -0.81 17.83
N GLN A 299 -15.37 -1.73 16.87
CA GLN A 299 -15.49 -1.45 15.44
C GLN A 299 -14.62 -0.24 15.04
N TYR A 300 -13.45 -0.12 15.69
CA TYR A 300 -12.57 1.01 15.49
C TYR A 300 -11.77 0.88 14.20
N VAL A 301 -11.87 1.91 13.36
CA VAL A 301 -10.98 2.10 12.20
C VAL A 301 -10.38 3.49 12.30
N LYS A 302 -9.07 3.56 12.31
CA LYS A 302 -8.33 4.83 12.36
C LYS A 302 -8.75 5.73 11.19
N PRO A 303 -8.97 7.04 11.42
CA PRO A 303 -9.18 7.99 10.33
C PRO A 303 -8.05 7.93 9.31
N PRO A 304 -8.37 8.02 8.00
CA PRO A 304 -7.36 7.89 6.96
C PRO A 304 -6.46 9.12 6.89
N SER A 305 -5.23 8.89 6.43
CA SER A 305 -4.25 9.93 6.11
C SER A 305 -4.34 10.37 4.64
N PHE A 306 -3.39 11.20 4.20
CA PHE A 306 -3.21 11.56 2.79
C PHE A 306 -3.07 10.33 1.89
N LEU A 307 -2.51 9.24 2.40
CA LEU A 307 -2.28 8.00 1.64
C LEU A 307 -3.58 7.45 1.05
N TYR A 308 -4.67 7.46 1.82
CA TYR A 308 -5.98 7.12 1.29
C TYR A 308 -6.60 8.27 0.49
N VAL A 309 -6.60 9.49 1.05
CA VAL A 309 -7.36 10.62 0.48
C VAL A 309 -6.90 10.97 -0.93
N GLY A 310 -5.58 10.98 -1.18
CA GLY A 310 -5.01 11.20 -2.52
C GLY A 310 -5.44 10.12 -3.51
N GLY A 311 -5.29 8.85 -3.13
CA GLY A 311 -5.69 7.72 -3.96
C GLY A 311 -7.20 7.67 -4.20
N HIS A 312 -8.00 7.91 -3.16
CA HIS A 312 -9.46 7.96 -3.29
C HIS A 312 -9.92 8.99 -4.32
N LYS A 313 -9.36 10.20 -4.30
CA LYS A 313 -9.75 11.26 -5.25
C LYS A 313 -9.42 10.89 -6.69
N ILE A 314 -8.26 10.28 -6.94
CA ILE A 314 -7.88 9.79 -8.26
C ILE A 314 -8.89 8.74 -8.74
N PHE A 315 -9.19 7.73 -7.93
CA PHE A 315 -10.12 6.66 -8.30
C PHE A 315 -11.56 7.11 -8.36
N ARG A 316 -12.00 8.04 -7.49
CA ARG A 316 -13.32 8.64 -7.56
C ARG A 316 -13.57 9.28 -8.94
N ASP A 317 -12.62 10.07 -9.41
CA ASP A 317 -12.72 10.77 -10.67
C ASP A 317 -12.64 9.80 -11.87
N LEU A 318 -11.77 8.78 -11.79
CA LEU A 318 -11.67 7.71 -12.78
C LEU A 318 -12.97 6.91 -12.89
N VAL A 319 -13.47 6.40 -11.76
CA VAL A 319 -14.71 5.60 -11.73
C VAL A 319 -15.91 6.41 -12.22
N TRP A 320 -15.97 7.69 -11.88
CA TRP A 320 -17.01 8.59 -12.38
C TRP A 320 -16.93 8.79 -13.89
N SER A 321 -15.75 9.13 -14.40
CA SER A 321 -15.55 9.44 -15.82
C SER A 321 -15.70 8.20 -16.72
N ARG A 322 -15.28 7.03 -16.23
CA ARG A 322 -15.30 5.76 -16.96
C ARG A 322 -16.32 4.76 -16.41
N ARG A 323 -17.44 5.24 -15.86
CA ARG A 323 -18.48 4.41 -15.21
C ARG A 323 -19.11 3.33 -16.09
N ALA A 324 -19.02 3.47 -17.41
CA ALA A 324 -19.48 2.45 -18.36
C ALA A 324 -18.60 1.18 -18.29
N ILE A 325 -17.32 1.33 -17.94
CA ILE A 325 -16.35 0.23 -17.77
C ILE A 325 -16.32 -0.21 -16.30
N PHE A 326 -16.25 0.74 -15.36
CA PHE A 326 -16.19 0.49 -13.93
C PHE A 326 -17.58 0.41 -13.29
N GLN A 327 -18.47 -0.44 -13.82
CA GLN A 327 -19.88 -0.51 -13.38
C GLN A 327 -20.04 -1.00 -11.94
N ALA A 328 -19.29 -2.03 -11.54
CA ALA A 328 -19.33 -2.56 -10.18
C ALA A 328 -18.84 -1.51 -9.17
N ASP A 329 -17.73 -0.87 -9.49
CA ASP A 329 -17.13 0.17 -8.66
C ASP A 329 -18.05 1.40 -8.57
N TYR A 330 -18.65 1.81 -9.67
CA TYR A 330 -19.60 2.92 -9.70
C TYR A 330 -20.83 2.67 -8.83
N LYS A 331 -21.41 1.44 -8.89
CA LYS A 331 -22.52 1.03 -8.01
C LYS A 331 -22.12 1.09 -6.56
N TYR A 332 -20.94 0.57 -6.23
CA TYR A 332 -20.38 0.59 -4.87
C TYR A 332 -20.19 2.03 -4.36
N TYR A 333 -19.54 2.89 -5.15
CA TYR A 333 -19.26 4.29 -4.78
C TYR A 333 -20.56 5.09 -4.59
N ARG A 334 -21.58 4.84 -5.43
CA ARG A 334 -22.92 5.44 -5.24
C ARG A 334 -23.55 4.99 -3.91
N LYS A 335 -23.56 3.69 -3.64
CA LYS A 335 -24.16 3.11 -2.44
C LYS A 335 -23.51 3.67 -1.17
N HIS A 336 -22.20 3.85 -1.18
CA HIS A 336 -21.41 4.32 -0.02
C HIS A 336 -21.16 5.83 -0.01
N LYS A 337 -21.84 6.61 -0.88
CA LYS A 337 -21.75 8.09 -0.96
C LYS A 337 -20.31 8.61 -1.16
N MET A 338 -19.49 7.86 -1.89
CA MET A 338 -18.07 8.15 -2.09
C MET A 338 -17.78 9.19 -3.18
N PHE A 339 -18.80 9.67 -3.90
CA PHE A 339 -18.66 10.75 -4.87
C PHE A 339 -18.82 12.12 -4.20
N ASP A 340 -17.82 12.47 -3.39
CA ASP A 340 -17.72 13.70 -2.58
C ASP A 340 -17.16 14.89 -3.38
N PHE A 341 -17.69 15.14 -4.57
CA PHE A 341 -17.26 16.27 -5.41
C PHE A 341 -17.60 17.61 -4.75
N PRO A 342 -16.64 18.56 -4.63
CA PRO A 342 -16.89 19.87 -4.01
C PRO A 342 -17.99 20.67 -4.72
N GLN A 343 -18.20 20.45 -6.03
CA GLN A 343 -19.25 21.10 -6.81
C GLN A 343 -20.68 20.70 -6.39
N LYS A 344 -20.83 19.60 -5.66
CA LYS A 344 -22.13 19.15 -5.14
C LYS A 344 -22.55 19.86 -3.86
N ASP A 345 -21.63 20.51 -3.16
CA ASP A 345 -21.93 21.30 -1.97
C ASP A 345 -22.44 22.71 -2.37
N LYS A 346 -23.75 22.75 -2.62
CA LYS A 346 -24.43 24.01 -3.02
C LYS A 346 -24.34 25.09 -1.96
N LYS A 347 -24.30 24.73 -0.65
CA LYS A 347 -24.21 25.69 0.46
C LYS A 347 -22.82 26.33 0.48
N ALA A 348 -21.77 25.53 0.41
CA ALA A 348 -20.41 26.04 0.30
C ALA A 348 -20.20 26.88 -0.96
N ALA A 349 -20.75 26.48 -2.10
CA ALA A 349 -20.68 27.22 -3.35
C ALA A 349 -21.37 28.60 -3.24
N ALA A 350 -22.56 28.67 -2.65
CA ALA A 350 -23.29 29.92 -2.41
C ALA A 350 -22.54 30.85 -1.46
N PHE A 351 -22.06 30.30 -0.33
CA PHE A 351 -21.24 31.03 0.64
C PHE A 351 -19.97 31.59 -0.03
N ASN A 352 -19.22 30.80 -0.77
CA ASN A 352 -18.02 31.24 -1.45
C ASN A 352 -18.31 32.34 -2.49
N LYS A 353 -19.41 32.21 -3.24
CA LYS A 353 -19.83 33.27 -4.19
C LYS A 353 -20.09 34.60 -3.48
N GLN A 354 -20.77 34.57 -2.35
CA GLN A 354 -21.03 35.74 -1.52
C GLN A 354 -19.72 36.36 -0.99
N MET A 355 -18.84 35.53 -0.42
CA MET A 355 -17.54 35.99 0.09
C MET A 355 -16.66 36.58 -1.01
N MET A 356 -16.61 35.97 -2.19
CA MET A 356 -15.88 36.51 -3.33
C MET A 356 -16.44 37.91 -3.76
N SER A 357 -17.76 38.09 -3.66
CA SER A 357 -18.38 39.42 -3.95
C SER A 357 -17.99 40.45 -2.93
N LEU A 358 -18.04 40.13 -1.64
CA LEU A 358 -17.63 41.02 -0.56
C LEU A 358 -16.15 41.44 -0.64
N MET A 359 -15.26 40.48 -1.02
CA MET A 359 -13.82 40.74 -1.16
C MET A 359 -13.44 41.61 -2.37
N LYS A 360 -14.41 42.05 -3.21
CA LYS A 360 -14.18 43.04 -4.25
C LYS A 360 -13.99 44.43 -3.64
N ASP A 361 -14.59 44.72 -2.48
CA ASP A 361 -14.36 45.93 -1.72
C ASP A 361 -13.00 45.83 -0.99
N PRO A 362 -12.05 46.80 -1.23
CA PRO A 362 -10.74 46.77 -0.59
C PRO A 362 -10.80 46.87 0.94
N LYS A 363 -11.75 47.57 1.51
CA LYS A 363 -11.91 47.69 2.96
C LYS A 363 -12.38 46.35 3.56
N MET A 364 -13.39 45.77 2.96
CA MET A 364 -13.92 44.48 3.38
C MET A 364 -12.87 43.38 3.24
N LYS A 365 -12.10 43.39 2.16
CA LYS A 365 -10.99 42.45 1.95
C LYS A 365 -9.94 42.56 3.07
N GLU A 366 -9.61 43.79 3.52
CA GLU A 366 -8.64 43.99 4.60
C GLU A 366 -9.19 43.54 5.96
N GLU A 367 -10.46 43.77 6.26
CA GLU A 367 -11.11 43.27 7.47
C GLU A 367 -11.14 41.70 7.50
N ILE A 368 -11.50 41.10 6.39
CA ILE A 368 -11.46 39.61 6.26
C ILE A 368 -10.03 39.11 6.48
N ARG A 369 -9.00 39.78 5.89
CA ARG A 369 -7.58 39.40 6.06
C ARG A 369 -7.17 39.38 7.53
N LYS A 370 -7.56 40.40 8.32
CA LYS A 370 -7.27 40.46 9.75
C LYS A 370 -7.87 39.28 10.53
N MET A 371 -9.04 38.77 10.10
CA MET A 371 -9.74 37.67 10.76
C MET A 371 -9.35 36.27 10.28
N MET A 372 -8.65 36.18 9.14
CA MET A 372 -8.39 34.85 8.49
C MET A 372 -7.76 33.82 9.42
N LYS A 373 -6.75 34.23 10.21
CA LYS A 373 -6.07 33.30 11.14
C LYS A 373 -7.04 32.81 12.21
N THR A 374 -7.79 33.73 12.83
CA THR A 374 -8.77 33.40 13.88
C THR A 374 -9.86 32.48 13.33
N GLN A 375 -10.38 32.74 12.15
CA GLN A 375 -11.38 31.91 11.50
C GLN A 375 -10.84 30.52 11.15
N ALA A 376 -9.58 30.44 10.67
CA ALA A 376 -8.94 29.15 10.32
C ALA A 376 -8.77 28.21 11.52
N VAL A 377 -8.50 28.76 12.72
CA VAL A 377 -8.31 27.97 13.94
C VAL A 377 -9.58 27.85 14.81
N ARG A 378 -10.64 28.57 14.45
CA ARG A 378 -11.91 28.60 15.21
C ARG A 378 -12.47 27.22 15.55
N PRO A 379 -12.49 26.19 14.66
CA PRO A 379 -12.99 24.87 15.04
C PRO A 379 -12.24 24.25 16.22
N HIS A 380 -10.91 24.47 16.30
CA HIS A 380 -10.10 23.99 17.42
C HIS A 380 -10.42 24.74 18.71
N MET A 381 -10.59 26.07 18.62
CA MET A 381 -10.95 26.90 19.77
C MET A 381 -12.31 26.53 20.34
N GLU A 382 -13.30 26.21 19.48
CA GLU A 382 -14.65 25.80 19.91
C GLU A 382 -14.64 24.43 20.60
N VAL A 383 -13.72 23.52 20.25
CA VAL A 383 -13.56 22.21 20.93
C VAL A 383 -12.97 22.44 22.32
N VAL A 384 -11.87 23.19 22.43
CA VAL A 384 -11.21 23.48 23.71
C VAL A 384 -12.13 24.25 24.68
N ALA A 385 -13.00 25.13 24.18
CA ALA A 385 -13.94 25.87 25.02
C ALA A 385 -15.12 25.05 25.55
N LYS A 386 -15.27 23.79 25.12
CA LYS A 386 -16.32 22.86 25.59
C LYS A 386 -15.85 21.91 26.69
N GLU A 387 -14.53 21.89 26.94
CA GLU A 387 -13.92 21.19 28.09
C GLU A 387 -13.83 22.11 29.31
#